data_bc8ff156a91b9542a4ef36c46e7c57c2
#
_entry.id   bc8ff156a91b9542a4ef36c46e7c57c2
#
_cell.length_a   1.000
_cell.length_b   1.000
_cell.length_c   1.000
_cell.angle_alpha   90.00
_cell.angle_beta   90.00
_cell.angle_gamma   90.00
#
_symmetry.space_group_name_H-M   'P 1'
#
loop_
_entity.id
_entity.type
_entity.pdbx_description
1 polymer ?
#
loop_
_entity_poly.entity_id
_entity_poly.type
_entity_poly.pdbx_seq_one_letter_code
_entity_poly.pdbx_strand_id
1 'polypeptide(L)'
;RMGVPFISWQNRWIRGYLMAVPTVTLFFMAGGWIGMASLAVIWGISNFELEALNYLEHYGLIRVKDQPIDYRHNWDNSTCFTAWFFIEIGRQADHHDRGETHFWELENVGCPNTGWGYFVVFFIALVPPIWQWYM
;
A
#
# COMPACT_ATOMS: atom_id res chain seq x y z
N ARG A 1 -14.17 7.03 17.01
CA ARG A 1 -13.04 7.30 17.94
C ARG A 1 -13.02 6.18 18.95
N MET A 2 -11.97 5.35 18.95
CA MET A 2 -11.90 4.10 19.74
C MET A 2 -11.64 4.31 21.25
N GLY A 3 -11.72 5.53 21.78
CA GLY A 3 -11.53 5.82 23.22
C GLY A 3 -10.19 5.40 23.84
N VAL A 4 -9.22 5.01 23.00
CA VAL A 4 -7.91 4.58 23.46
C VAL A 4 -7.06 5.81 23.83
N PRO A 5 -6.47 5.87 25.04
CA PRO A 5 -5.57 6.96 25.40
C PRO A 5 -4.39 7.08 24.43
N PHE A 6 -3.95 8.32 24.17
CA PHE A 6 -2.85 8.58 23.24
C PHE A 6 -1.57 7.81 23.65
N ILE A 7 -1.20 7.87 24.92
CA ILE A 7 -0.08 7.08 25.47
C ILE A 7 -0.64 5.81 26.10
N SER A 8 -0.77 4.76 25.29
CA SER A 8 -1.28 3.46 25.72
C SER A 8 -0.70 2.34 24.86
N TRP A 9 -0.47 1.19 25.45
CA TRP A 9 -0.10 -0.02 24.71
C TRP A 9 -1.17 -0.46 23.70
N GLN A 10 -2.40 -0.11 23.92
CA GLN A 10 -3.50 -0.37 22.98
C GLN A 10 -3.43 0.54 21.73
N ASN A 11 -2.67 1.64 21.80
CA ASN A 11 -2.46 2.51 20.66
C ASN A 11 -1.51 1.84 19.65
N ARG A 12 -2.03 1.53 18.47
CA ARG A 12 -1.29 0.87 17.38
C ARG A 12 -0.06 1.70 16.93
N TRP A 13 -0.13 3.04 16.98
CA TRP A 13 0.98 3.93 16.67
C TRP A 13 2.15 3.73 17.62
N ILE A 14 1.88 3.73 18.93
CA ILE A 14 2.92 3.52 19.97
C ILE A 14 3.59 2.16 19.77
N ARG A 15 2.80 1.10 19.54
CA ARG A 15 3.37 -0.23 19.26
C ARG A 15 4.23 -0.24 18.00
N GLY A 16 3.77 0.39 16.93
CA GLY A 16 4.52 0.49 15.68
C GLY A 16 5.88 1.15 15.87
N TYR A 17 5.92 2.29 16.56
CA TYR A 17 7.19 2.97 16.86
C TYR A 17 8.11 2.12 17.75
N LEU A 18 7.58 1.48 18.76
CA LEU A 18 8.38 0.59 19.63
C LEU A 18 8.94 -0.60 18.85
N MET A 19 8.17 -1.17 17.93
CA MET A 19 8.63 -2.26 17.06
C MET A 19 9.68 -1.79 16.04
N ALA A 20 9.74 -0.52 15.69
CA ALA A 20 10.77 0.03 14.82
C ALA A 20 12.13 0.23 15.52
N VAL A 21 12.15 0.34 16.86
CA VAL A 21 13.37 0.58 17.62
C VAL A 21 14.49 -0.45 17.34
N PRO A 22 14.22 -1.78 17.33
CA PRO A 22 15.25 -2.76 16.98
C PRO A 22 15.88 -2.52 15.61
N THR A 23 15.06 -2.20 14.61
CA THR A 23 15.55 -1.92 13.24
C THR A 23 16.43 -0.69 13.21
N VAL A 24 16.00 0.42 13.83
CA VAL A 24 16.80 1.65 13.95
C VAL A 24 18.12 1.38 14.65
N THR A 25 18.08 0.65 15.76
CA THR A 25 19.27 0.28 16.52
C THR A 25 20.25 -0.56 15.69
N LEU A 26 19.72 -1.55 14.95
CA LEU A 26 20.54 -2.41 14.09
C LEU A 26 21.27 -1.59 13.01
N PHE A 27 20.57 -0.70 12.32
CA PHE A 27 21.17 0.15 11.29
C PHE A 27 22.22 1.09 11.87
N PHE A 28 21.98 1.65 13.06
CA PHE A 28 22.96 2.49 13.73
C PHE A 28 24.19 1.70 14.18
N MET A 29 24.01 0.51 14.74
CA MET A 29 25.12 -0.34 15.17
C MET A 29 25.96 -0.86 14.00
N ALA A 30 25.33 -1.16 12.86
CA ALA A 30 26.01 -1.68 11.66
C ALA A 30 26.78 -0.61 10.91
N GLY A 31 26.30 0.64 10.85
CA GLY A 31 26.87 1.68 9.99
C GLY A 31 26.89 3.08 10.57
N GLY A 32 26.60 3.26 11.88
CA GLY A 32 26.54 4.57 12.52
C GLY A 32 25.60 5.54 11.76
N TRP A 33 26.06 6.76 11.56
CA TRP A 33 25.27 7.77 10.84
C TRP A 33 25.05 7.46 9.35
N ILE A 34 25.96 6.69 8.72
CA ILE A 34 25.77 6.21 7.34
C ILE A 34 24.65 5.17 7.31
N GLY A 35 24.59 4.28 8.29
CA GLY A 35 23.48 3.34 8.46
C GLY A 35 22.15 4.06 8.65
N MET A 36 22.11 5.11 9.44
CA MET A 36 20.91 5.93 9.64
C MET A 36 20.47 6.64 8.35
N ALA A 37 21.42 7.21 7.60
CA ALA A 37 21.13 7.82 6.31
C ALA A 37 20.58 6.80 5.31
N SER A 38 21.15 5.60 5.27
CA SER A 38 20.66 4.49 4.43
C SER A 38 19.23 4.09 4.81
N LEU A 39 18.94 3.96 6.10
CA LEU A 39 17.60 3.66 6.60
C LEU A 39 16.59 4.74 6.19
N ALA A 40 16.98 6.02 6.29
CA ALA A 40 16.12 7.13 5.87
C ALA A 40 15.81 7.10 4.36
N VAL A 41 16.80 6.78 3.52
CA VAL A 41 16.62 6.63 2.07
C VAL A 41 15.68 5.45 1.77
N ILE A 42 15.92 4.28 2.37
CA ILE A 42 15.07 3.09 2.20
C ILE A 42 13.64 3.43 2.60
N TRP A 43 13.46 4.06 3.74
CA TRP A 43 12.13 4.44 4.23
C TRP A 43 11.43 5.44 3.30
N GLY A 44 12.17 6.43 2.78
CA GLY A 44 11.65 7.38 1.80
C GLY A 44 11.18 6.69 0.51
N ILE A 45 11.97 5.76 -0.03
CA ILE A 45 11.63 4.98 -1.22
C ILE A 45 10.38 4.13 -0.95
N SER A 46 10.35 3.40 0.17
CA SER A 46 9.21 2.55 0.53
C SER A 46 7.91 3.34 0.70
N ASN A 47 7.97 4.52 1.30
CA ASN A 47 6.79 5.40 1.39
C ASN A 47 6.36 5.90 0.01
N PHE A 48 7.30 6.28 -0.85
CA PHE A 48 6.98 6.70 -2.21
C PHE A 48 6.30 5.57 -3.01
N GLU A 49 6.83 4.35 -2.94
CA GLU A 49 6.24 3.18 -3.60
C GLU A 49 4.83 2.89 -3.09
N LEU A 50 4.62 2.94 -1.76
CA LEU A 50 3.32 2.73 -1.14
C LEU A 50 2.30 3.78 -1.62
N GLU A 51 2.66 5.06 -1.61
CA GLU A 51 1.77 6.13 -2.07
C GLU A 51 1.51 6.06 -3.58
N ALA A 52 2.50 5.65 -4.37
CA ALA A 52 2.31 5.44 -5.80
C ALA A 52 1.35 4.29 -6.08
N LEU A 53 1.45 3.17 -5.37
CA LEU A 53 0.49 2.06 -5.47
C LEU A 53 -0.90 2.52 -5.05
N ASN A 54 -1.04 3.21 -3.93
CA ASN A 54 -2.30 3.78 -3.46
C ASN A 54 -2.94 4.71 -4.51
N TYR A 55 -2.12 5.52 -5.18
CA TYR A 55 -2.57 6.34 -6.32
C TYR A 55 -3.08 5.48 -7.48
N LEU A 56 -2.36 4.43 -7.88
CA LEU A 56 -2.74 3.53 -8.97
C LEU A 56 -4.08 2.83 -8.68
N GLU A 57 -4.27 2.40 -7.45
CA GLU A 57 -5.43 1.63 -7.01
C GLU A 57 -6.72 2.44 -6.96
N HIS A 58 -6.63 3.76 -6.94
CA HIS A 58 -7.81 4.63 -6.80
C HIS A 58 -7.97 5.67 -7.91
N TYR A 59 -7.01 5.80 -8.84
CA TYR A 59 -7.03 6.83 -9.86
C TYR A 59 -8.23 6.73 -10.80
N GLY A 60 -8.88 7.86 -11.06
CA GLY A 60 -9.95 7.97 -12.05
C GLY A 60 -11.29 7.36 -11.63
N LEU A 61 -11.36 6.68 -10.50
CA LEU A 61 -12.60 6.10 -9.99
C LEU A 61 -13.45 7.16 -9.29
N ILE A 62 -14.72 7.24 -9.64
CA ILE A 62 -15.64 8.27 -9.16
C ILE A 62 -16.55 7.68 -8.09
N ARG A 63 -16.53 8.28 -6.91
CA ARG A 63 -17.46 7.97 -5.82
C ARG A 63 -18.58 9.01 -5.79
N VAL A 64 -19.81 8.54 -5.73
CA VAL A 64 -20.95 9.41 -5.49
C VAL A 64 -20.92 9.88 -4.03
N LYS A 65 -21.15 11.18 -3.82
CA LYS A 65 -21.18 11.76 -2.47
C LYS A 65 -22.20 11.02 -1.60
N ASP A 66 -21.84 10.80 -0.35
CA ASP A 66 -22.68 10.16 0.68
C ASP A 66 -22.98 8.66 0.44
N GLN A 67 -22.39 8.05 -0.59
CA GLN A 67 -22.41 6.60 -0.76
C GLN A 67 -21.22 5.94 -0.04
N PRO A 68 -21.39 4.73 0.51
CA PRO A 68 -20.27 3.98 1.09
C PRO A 68 -19.23 3.65 0.02
N ILE A 69 -17.99 3.44 0.46
CA ILE A 69 -16.95 2.87 -0.38
C ILE A 69 -17.29 1.39 -0.59
N ASP A 70 -17.16 0.92 -1.82
CA ASP A 70 -17.33 -0.49 -2.17
C ASP A 70 -16.21 -0.95 -3.12
N TYR A 71 -16.23 -2.22 -3.52
CA TYR A 71 -15.24 -2.84 -4.39
C TYR A 71 -15.04 -2.14 -5.75
N ARG A 72 -16.00 -1.36 -6.23
CA ARG A 72 -15.93 -0.62 -7.49
C ARG A 72 -15.06 0.63 -7.43
N HIS A 73 -14.63 1.02 -6.23
CA HIS A 73 -13.80 2.19 -6.00
C HIS A 73 -12.31 1.84 -5.87
N ASN A 74 -11.93 0.63 -6.30
CA ASN A 74 -10.55 0.15 -6.31
C ASN A 74 -10.25 -0.52 -7.64
N TRP A 75 -9.00 -0.37 -8.11
CA TRP A 75 -8.46 -1.13 -9.22
C TRP A 75 -7.76 -2.37 -8.69
N ASP A 76 -8.18 -3.54 -9.15
CA ASP A 76 -7.47 -4.78 -8.85
C ASP A 76 -6.45 -5.13 -9.93
N ASN A 77 -5.56 -6.01 -9.60
CA ASN A 77 -4.63 -6.62 -10.52
C ASN A 77 -4.54 -8.14 -10.28
N SER A 78 -4.99 -8.91 -11.24
CA SER A 78 -5.02 -10.38 -11.17
C SER A 78 -3.87 -11.04 -11.92
N THR A 79 -2.80 -10.30 -12.27
CA THR A 79 -1.64 -10.94 -12.95
C THR A 79 -0.84 -11.77 -11.94
N CYS A 80 -0.44 -12.97 -12.35
CA CYS A 80 0.32 -13.90 -11.51
C CYS A 80 1.59 -13.27 -10.92
N PHE A 81 2.29 -12.43 -11.70
CA PHE A 81 3.50 -11.76 -11.21
C PHE A 81 3.17 -10.78 -10.09
N THR A 82 2.09 -9.98 -10.22
CA THR A 82 1.67 -9.05 -9.16
C THR A 82 1.27 -9.81 -7.90
N ALA A 83 0.46 -10.85 -8.03
CA ALA A 83 0.03 -11.66 -6.90
C ALA A 83 1.22 -12.26 -6.15
N TRP A 84 2.15 -12.86 -6.88
CA TRP A 84 3.33 -13.49 -6.29
C TRP A 84 4.32 -12.48 -5.69
N PHE A 85 4.65 -11.40 -6.40
CA PHE A 85 5.68 -10.44 -5.99
C PHE A 85 5.20 -9.53 -4.87
N PHE A 86 3.95 -9.08 -4.93
CA PHE A 86 3.34 -8.17 -3.97
C PHE A 86 2.43 -8.86 -2.94
N ILE A 87 2.53 -10.17 -2.80
CA ILE A 87 1.83 -10.95 -1.75
C ILE A 87 0.32 -10.65 -1.75
N GLU A 88 -0.33 -10.85 -2.91
CA GLU A 88 -1.77 -10.65 -3.15
C GLU A 88 -2.31 -9.22 -2.93
N ILE A 89 -1.44 -8.21 -2.79
CA ILE A 89 -1.89 -6.81 -2.65
C ILE A 89 -2.71 -6.34 -3.87
N GLY A 90 -2.57 -7.01 -5.01
CA GLY A 90 -3.38 -6.74 -6.19
C GLY A 90 -4.87 -7.04 -6.05
N ARG A 91 -5.30 -7.67 -4.94
CA ARG A 91 -6.70 -7.88 -4.57
C ARG A 91 -7.20 -6.80 -3.62
N GLN A 92 -6.96 -5.57 -4.00
CA GLN A 92 -7.14 -4.39 -3.17
C GLN A 92 -8.60 -4.14 -2.79
N ALA A 93 -9.53 -4.43 -3.70
CA ALA A 93 -10.95 -4.24 -3.45
C ALA A 93 -11.45 -5.12 -2.30
N ASP A 94 -11.09 -6.38 -2.27
CA ASP A 94 -11.45 -7.30 -1.20
C ASP A 94 -10.70 -6.99 0.10
N HIS A 95 -9.43 -6.57 0.00
CA HIS A 95 -8.67 -6.11 1.16
C HIS A 95 -9.31 -4.88 1.83
N HIS A 96 -9.83 -3.93 1.06
CA HIS A 96 -10.53 -2.76 1.63
C HIS A 96 -11.88 -3.10 2.25
N ASP A 97 -12.59 -4.06 1.67
CA ASP A 97 -13.88 -4.50 2.19
C ASP A 97 -13.72 -5.38 3.44
N ARG A 98 -12.72 -6.25 3.43
CA ARG A 98 -12.44 -7.24 4.50
C ARG A 98 -11.04 -7.04 5.12
N GLY A 99 -10.72 -5.85 5.58
CA GLY A 99 -9.37 -5.41 6.00
C GLY A 99 -8.66 -6.23 7.08
N GLU A 100 -9.34 -7.14 7.77
CA GLU A 100 -8.73 -8.08 8.73
C GLU A 100 -8.51 -9.49 8.14
N THR A 101 -8.86 -9.70 6.86
CA THR A 101 -8.67 -10.98 6.15
C THR A 101 -7.20 -11.20 5.81
N HIS A 102 -6.73 -12.42 5.95
CA HIS A 102 -5.36 -12.77 5.57
C HIS A 102 -5.16 -12.68 4.06
N PHE A 103 -3.97 -12.31 3.60
CA PHE A 103 -3.68 -12.11 2.18
C PHE A 103 -3.97 -13.36 1.31
N TRP A 104 -3.83 -14.57 1.86
CA TRP A 104 -4.12 -15.83 1.15
C TRP A 104 -5.62 -16.17 1.08
N GLU A 105 -6.46 -15.43 1.77
CA GLU A 105 -7.92 -15.60 1.77
C GLU A 105 -8.62 -14.53 0.92
N LEU A 106 -7.84 -13.60 0.34
CA LEU A 106 -8.38 -12.55 -0.52
C LEU A 106 -8.90 -13.13 -1.83
N GLU A 107 -10.06 -12.64 -2.26
CA GLU A 107 -10.75 -13.10 -3.45
C GLU A 107 -10.84 -12.02 -4.53
N ASN A 108 -11.06 -12.44 -5.78
CA ASN A 108 -11.40 -11.51 -6.84
C ASN A 108 -12.90 -11.22 -6.78
N VAL A 109 -13.26 -10.03 -6.37
CA VAL A 109 -14.67 -9.62 -6.17
C VAL A 109 -15.29 -8.98 -7.42
N GLY A 110 -14.62 -9.05 -8.57
CA GLY A 110 -15.17 -8.56 -9.84
C GLY A 110 -15.14 -7.04 -9.99
N CYS A 111 -14.17 -6.38 -9.36
CA CYS A 111 -13.93 -4.94 -9.49
C CYS A 111 -13.18 -4.58 -10.78
N PRO A 112 -13.02 -3.29 -11.09
CA PRO A 112 -12.17 -2.82 -12.19
C PRO A 112 -10.76 -3.41 -12.09
N ASN A 113 -10.17 -3.77 -13.24
CA ASN A 113 -8.84 -4.38 -13.29
C ASN A 113 -7.90 -3.55 -14.16
N THR A 114 -6.68 -3.35 -13.69
CA THR A 114 -5.66 -2.57 -14.40
C THR A 114 -5.19 -3.22 -15.71
N GLY A 115 -5.50 -4.49 -15.94
CA GLY A 115 -5.12 -5.23 -17.15
C GLY A 115 -3.65 -5.66 -17.16
N TRP A 116 -2.72 -4.73 -17.00
CA TRP A 116 -1.30 -5.02 -16.88
C TRP A 116 -0.85 -5.08 -15.42
N GLY A 117 0.19 -5.88 -15.12
CA GLY A 117 0.70 -6.03 -13.77
C GLY A 117 1.15 -4.71 -13.15
N TYR A 118 1.06 -4.57 -11.83
CA TYR A 118 1.38 -3.35 -11.10
C TYR A 118 2.78 -2.83 -11.40
N PHE A 119 3.73 -3.70 -11.62
CA PHE A 119 5.08 -3.29 -11.98
C PHE A 119 5.13 -2.46 -13.28
N VAL A 120 4.38 -2.88 -14.30
CA VAL A 120 4.28 -2.16 -15.58
C VAL A 120 3.47 -0.87 -15.40
N VAL A 121 2.33 -0.98 -14.74
CA VAL A 121 1.41 0.16 -14.50
C VAL A 121 2.10 1.25 -13.68
N PHE A 122 2.92 0.87 -12.70
CA PHE A 122 3.73 1.80 -11.92
C PHE A 122 4.62 2.68 -12.81
N PHE A 123 5.38 2.09 -13.73
CA PHE A 123 6.24 2.87 -14.62
C PHE A 123 5.45 3.72 -15.62
N ILE A 124 4.30 3.25 -16.07
CA ILE A 124 3.39 4.05 -16.92
C ILE A 124 2.90 5.27 -16.14
N ALA A 125 2.56 5.12 -14.87
CA ALA A 125 2.05 6.21 -14.02
C ALA A 125 3.10 7.30 -13.73
N LEU A 126 4.39 6.98 -13.77
CA LEU A 126 5.45 7.98 -13.63
C LEU A 126 5.51 8.97 -14.82
N VAL A 127 4.82 8.67 -15.92
CA VAL A 127 4.77 9.52 -17.11
C VAL A 127 3.31 9.98 -17.33
N PRO A 128 2.89 11.13 -16.75
CA PRO A 128 1.49 11.55 -16.73
C PRO A 128 0.75 11.52 -18.09
N PRO A 129 1.33 11.93 -19.23
CA PRO A 129 0.64 11.83 -20.51
C PRO A 129 0.34 10.39 -20.94
N ILE A 130 1.24 9.44 -20.65
CA ILE A 130 1.05 8.02 -20.98
C ILE A 130 0.00 7.44 -20.02
N TRP A 131 0.07 7.81 -18.74
CA TRP A 131 -0.89 7.38 -17.74
C TRP A 131 -2.31 7.82 -18.08
N GLN A 132 -2.50 9.10 -18.42
CA GLN A 132 -3.81 9.64 -18.81
C GLN A 132 -4.38 8.99 -20.09
N TRP A 133 -3.52 8.57 -20.99
CA TRP A 133 -3.94 7.84 -22.20
C TRP A 133 -4.31 6.39 -21.89
N TYR A 134 -3.61 5.77 -20.93
CA TYR A 134 -3.82 4.38 -20.52
C TYR A 134 -5.13 4.19 -19.74
N MET A 135 -5.47 5.11 -18.84
CA MET A 135 -6.66 5.09 -18.00
C MET A 135 -7.87 5.75 -18.67
#